data_1a7f0bfbc07a79a94cafb8021d0285cd
#
_entry.id   1a7f0bfbc07a79a94cafb8021d0285cd
#
_cell.length_a   1.000
_cell.length_b   1.000
_cell.length_c   1.000
_cell.angle_alpha   90.00
_cell.angle_beta   90.00
_cell.angle_gamma   90.00
#
_symmetry.space_group_name_H-M   'P 1'
#
loop_
_entity.id
_entity.type
_entity.pdbx_description
1 polymer ?
#
loop_
_entity_poly.entity_id
_entity_poly.type
_entity_poly.pdbx_seq_one_letter_code
_entity_poly.pdbx_strand_id
1 'polypeptide(L)'
;MTSVTCKYTNFRNVCRLKFRIFAALNQTLIIMAVPPFHYQDPFPMGQDKTEYYLLTNEHVSVAEFEGKEMLKVAPEGLTLMANTAMRDVSFLLRPAHQKQVASVLADPEATENDKYVALTMLRNAEVSAKGILPFCQDTGTATVFAKKGNQVWTNGDDEEALSLGIYKTYVEENLRYSQTIPLDMYNEKNSGCNLPAQIDIMAGHGSEYKFLFVAKGGGSQNKTYLYQETKALLNPESLEKFLIEKMTSLGTAACPPYHIAFVIGGTSADQTVKTVKLASTKYYDELPTVGNEWGQAFRDLELEAKMLKAAQEIGLGAQFGGKYFAYDVRIVRLPRHGASCPVAMGVSCSADRNILGKINKEGIWVEKMESNPGQYIPAELRNQGEGDAVRIDLDQPMAEILKVLTQYPVATRLSLNGTIVVGRDIAHAKLKERIDAGEGMPNYLRNHPISYAGPAKTPEGLACGSMGPTTAGRMDSYVDLFQSLGGSMIMLAKGNRSQQVTDACKKYGGFYLGSIGGPAAILAQNNIKSIECLEYPELGMEAIWKIQVVDFPAFILVDDKGNDFFKQLKPICNRG
;
A
#
# COMPACT_ATOMS: atom_id res chain seq x y z
N MET A 1 9.35 91.48 -15.90
CA MET A 1 8.03 90.87 -15.66
C MET A 1 7.50 90.37 -17.02
N THR A 2 7.78 89.12 -17.39
CA THR A 2 7.30 88.52 -18.65
C THR A 2 6.62 87.22 -18.30
N SER A 3 5.39 87.13 -18.73
CA SER A 3 4.32 86.18 -18.35
C SER A 3 4.61 84.72 -18.71
N VAL A 4 4.46 83.90 -17.70
CA VAL A 4 4.33 82.42 -17.83
C VAL A 4 2.85 82.11 -17.95
N THR A 5 2.30 82.08 -19.16
CA THR A 5 0.89 81.73 -19.41
C THR A 5 0.71 80.94 -20.72
N CYS A 6 1.58 79.93 -20.99
CA CYS A 6 1.32 79.07 -22.16
C CYS A 6 1.85 77.63 -21.97
N LYS A 7 1.45 76.92 -20.94
CA LYS A 7 1.73 75.49 -20.81
C LYS A 7 0.58 74.62 -20.23
N TYR A 8 -0.54 75.24 -19.84
CA TYR A 8 -1.63 74.48 -19.22
C TYR A 8 -2.74 73.97 -20.16
N THR A 9 -2.80 74.47 -21.40
CA THR A 9 -3.86 74.08 -22.32
C THR A 9 -3.60 72.74 -23.04
N ASN A 10 -2.34 72.35 -23.22
CA ASN A 10 -2.00 71.07 -23.86
C ASN A 10 -2.14 69.86 -22.92
N PHE A 11 -2.01 70.04 -21.63
CA PHE A 11 -2.12 68.94 -20.65
C PHE A 11 -3.57 68.44 -20.48
N ARG A 12 -4.55 69.36 -20.57
CA ARG A 12 -5.98 68.97 -20.48
C ARG A 12 -6.47 68.21 -21.71
N ASN A 13 -5.93 68.51 -22.90
CA ASN A 13 -6.32 67.77 -24.10
C ASN A 13 -5.65 66.40 -24.20
N VAL A 14 -4.42 66.23 -23.73
CA VAL A 14 -3.73 64.91 -23.67
C VAL A 14 -4.37 64.02 -22.59
N CYS A 15 -4.76 64.58 -21.45
CA CYS A 15 -5.51 63.82 -20.45
C CYS A 15 -6.91 63.42 -20.95
N ARG A 16 -7.64 64.32 -21.59
CA ARG A 16 -8.96 63.97 -22.19
C ARG A 16 -8.85 62.95 -23.33
N LEU A 17 -7.79 62.96 -24.14
CA LEU A 17 -7.58 61.94 -25.15
C LEU A 17 -7.18 60.59 -24.54
N LYS A 18 -6.30 60.58 -23.53
CA LYS A 18 -5.97 59.35 -22.81
C LYS A 18 -7.18 58.77 -22.05
N PHE A 19 -8.04 59.61 -21.47
CA PHE A 19 -9.26 59.16 -20.81
C PHE A 19 -10.29 58.62 -21.82
N ARG A 20 -10.41 59.20 -23.02
CA ARG A 20 -11.28 58.68 -24.07
C ARG A 20 -10.74 57.41 -24.72
N ILE A 21 -9.42 57.26 -24.86
CA ILE A 21 -8.81 56.00 -25.30
C ILE A 21 -8.92 54.91 -24.22
N PHE A 22 -8.77 55.27 -22.94
CA PHE A 22 -9.00 54.33 -21.83
C PHE A 22 -10.48 53.95 -21.68
N ALA A 23 -11.40 54.86 -21.92
CA ALA A 23 -12.85 54.56 -21.89
C ALA A 23 -13.26 53.75 -23.13
N ALA A 24 -12.65 54.00 -24.31
CA ALA A 24 -12.91 53.21 -25.53
C ALA A 24 -12.23 51.82 -25.46
N LEU A 25 -11.07 51.68 -24.83
CA LEU A 25 -10.43 50.38 -24.54
C LEU A 25 -11.18 49.59 -23.47
N ASN A 26 -11.81 50.26 -22.52
CA ASN A 26 -12.68 49.59 -21.54
C ASN A 26 -14.05 49.15 -22.10
N GLN A 27 -14.48 49.70 -23.26
CA GLN A 27 -15.67 49.20 -23.95
C GLN A 27 -15.44 48.00 -24.82
N THR A 28 -14.17 47.61 -25.03
CA THR A 28 -13.80 46.34 -25.66
C THR A 28 -13.23 45.34 -24.65
N LEU A 29 -13.34 45.60 -23.34
CA LEU A 29 -13.32 44.52 -22.35
C LEU A 29 -14.56 43.67 -22.69
N ILE A 30 -14.32 42.54 -23.34
CA ILE A 30 -15.24 41.43 -23.38
C ILE A 30 -15.63 41.22 -21.91
N ILE A 31 -16.79 41.75 -21.50
CA ILE A 31 -17.44 41.32 -20.29
C ILE A 31 -17.68 39.84 -20.58
N MET A 32 -16.76 38.98 -20.16
CA MET A 32 -17.02 37.55 -20.14
C MET A 32 -18.28 37.42 -19.27
N ALA A 33 -19.39 37.15 -19.94
CA ALA A 33 -20.66 36.93 -19.24
C ALA A 33 -20.35 35.89 -18.16
N VAL A 34 -20.68 36.23 -16.91
CA VAL A 34 -20.54 35.25 -15.83
C VAL A 34 -21.36 34.03 -16.28
N PRO A 35 -20.73 32.86 -16.44
CA PRO A 35 -21.46 31.68 -16.85
C PRO A 35 -22.58 31.40 -15.86
N PRO A 36 -23.77 30.96 -16.29
CA PRO A 36 -24.87 30.61 -15.38
C PRO A 36 -24.36 29.51 -14.42
N PHE A 37 -24.88 29.56 -13.18
CA PHE A 37 -24.56 28.50 -12.21
C PHE A 37 -24.95 27.14 -12.77
N HIS A 38 -23.98 26.23 -12.80
CA HIS A 38 -24.16 24.82 -13.14
C HIS A 38 -23.44 23.98 -12.10
N TYR A 39 -24.16 23.07 -11.45
CA TYR A 39 -23.56 22.11 -10.54
C TYR A 39 -23.11 20.86 -11.31
N GLN A 40 -21.86 20.51 -11.17
CA GLN A 40 -21.27 19.27 -11.64
C GLN A 40 -20.74 18.47 -10.44
N ASP A 41 -21.16 17.21 -10.29
CA ASP A 41 -20.50 16.30 -9.36
C ASP A 41 -19.03 16.15 -9.81
N PRO A 42 -18.05 16.48 -8.96
CA PRO A 42 -16.65 16.33 -9.31
C PRO A 42 -16.25 14.89 -9.67
N PHE A 43 -16.96 13.89 -9.15
CA PHE A 43 -16.70 12.48 -9.37
C PHE A 43 -17.95 11.75 -9.87
N PRO A 44 -18.40 11.99 -11.11
CA PRO A 44 -19.60 11.37 -11.64
C PRO A 44 -19.33 9.89 -11.93
N MET A 45 -19.67 9.03 -10.99
CA MET A 45 -19.48 7.58 -11.09
C MET A 45 -20.54 6.96 -11.98
N GLY A 46 -20.10 5.99 -12.81
CA GLY A 46 -21.01 5.13 -13.57
C GLY A 46 -21.78 4.14 -12.69
N GLN A 47 -22.41 3.18 -13.34
CA GLN A 47 -23.18 2.14 -12.65
C GLN A 47 -22.25 1.23 -11.82
N ASP A 48 -22.58 1.00 -10.55
CA ASP A 48 -21.91 0.03 -9.70
C ASP A 48 -22.19 -1.40 -10.21
N LYS A 49 -21.14 -2.13 -10.60
CA LYS A 49 -21.19 -3.50 -11.11
C LYS A 49 -20.72 -4.53 -10.07
N THR A 50 -20.51 -4.10 -8.83
CA THR A 50 -20.03 -4.95 -7.75
C THR A 50 -21.06 -6.01 -7.39
N GLU A 51 -20.62 -7.25 -7.26
CA GLU A 51 -21.45 -8.33 -6.73
C GLU A 51 -21.49 -8.25 -5.20
N TYR A 52 -22.68 -8.12 -4.64
CA TYR A 52 -22.89 -8.04 -3.19
C TYR A 52 -23.67 -9.26 -2.70
N TYR A 53 -23.47 -9.61 -1.43
CA TYR A 53 -24.39 -10.49 -0.70
C TYR A 53 -25.09 -9.74 0.41
N LEU A 54 -26.32 -10.15 0.73
CA LEU A 54 -27.09 -9.60 1.84
C LEU A 54 -26.51 -10.12 3.16
N LEU A 55 -25.99 -9.22 4.00
CA LEU A 55 -25.49 -9.57 5.33
C LEU A 55 -26.67 -9.76 6.30
N THR A 56 -27.56 -8.76 6.35
CA THR A 56 -28.77 -8.78 7.18
C THR A 56 -29.73 -7.68 6.77
N ASN A 57 -31.00 -7.82 7.14
CA ASN A 57 -32.01 -6.75 7.06
C ASN A 57 -32.55 -6.33 8.44
N GLU A 58 -32.07 -6.92 9.53
CA GLU A 58 -32.61 -6.69 10.88
C GLU A 58 -32.37 -5.28 11.43
N HIS A 59 -31.29 -4.61 11.01
CA HIS A 59 -30.88 -3.30 11.52
C HIS A 59 -31.31 -2.13 10.62
N VAL A 60 -32.24 -2.38 9.69
CA VAL A 60 -32.69 -1.41 8.71
C VAL A 60 -34.22 -1.31 8.74
N SER A 61 -34.72 -0.10 8.68
CA SER A 61 -36.15 0.17 8.55
C SER A 61 -36.39 1.46 7.77
N VAL A 62 -37.61 1.70 7.40
CA VAL A 62 -38.05 2.90 6.68
C VAL A 62 -39.01 3.67 7.54
N ALA A 63 -38.85 4.99 7.58
CA ALA A 63 -39.76 5.91 8.21
C ALA A 63 -40.13 7.01 7.21
N GLU A 64 -41.30 7.60 7.35
CA GLU A 64 -41.69 8.76 6.55
C GLU A 64 -41.45 10.06 7.34
N PHE A 65 -40.81 11.02 6.70
CA PHE A 65 -40.63 12.37 7.24
C PHE A 65 -40.93 13.40 6.17
N GLU A 66 -41.90 14.29 6.43
CA GLU A 66 -42.34 15.33 5.49
C GLU A 66 -42.67 14.77 4.08
N GLY A 67 -43.34 13.63 4.01
CA GLY A 67 -43.73 12.99 2.76
C GLY A 67 -42.54 12.34 1.97
N LYS A 68 -41.38 12.20 2.60
CA LYS A 68 -40.20 11.51 2.03
C LYS A 68 -39.88 10.27 2.82
N GLU A 69 -39.54 9.22 2.09
CA GLU A 69 -39.03 7.98 2.66
C GLU A 69 -37.62 8.21 3.23
N MET A 70 -37.42 7.92 4.51
CA MET A 70 -36.15 8.02 5.21
C MET A 70 -35.66 6.62 5.58
N LEU A 71 -34.45 6.28 5.19
CA LEU A 71 -33.77 5.07 5.63
C LEU A 71 -33.30 5.24 7.07
N LYS A 72 -33.79 4.39 7.96
CA LYS A 72 -33.31 4.33 9.35
C LYS A 72 -32.37 3.15 9.51
N VAL A 73 -31.16 3.41 10.03
CA VAL A 73 -30.11 2.39 10.28
C VAL A 73 -29.78 2.41 11.77
N ALA A 74 -29.83 1.25 12.41
CA ALA A 74 -29.39 1.09 13.79
C ALA A 74 -27.85 1.05 13.87
N PRO A 75 -27.23 1.62 14.93
CA PRO A 75 -25.77 1.60 15.11
C PRO A 75 -25.16 0.19 15.08
N GLU A 76 -25.91 -0.81 15.61
CA GLU A 76 -25.52 -2.21 15.58
C GLU A 76 -25.30 -2.74 14.16
N GLY A 77 -26.07 -2.24 13.20
CA GLY A 77 -25.91 -2.57 11.79
C GLY A 77 -24.60 -2.03 11.21
N LEU A 78 -24.20 -0.82 11.59
CA LEU A 78 -22.90 -0.25 11.20
C LEU A 78 -21.74 -1.05 11.82
N THR A 79 -21.87 -1.40 13.10
CA THR A 79 -20.91 -2.23 13.84
C THR A 79 -20.74 -3.59 13.16
N LEU A 80 -21.85 -4.27 12.84
CA LEU A 80 -21.83 -5.57 12.17
C LEU A 80 -21.18 -5.48 10.78
N MET A 81 -21.54 -4.47 9.99
CA MET A 81 -20.95 -4.26 8.67
C MET A 81 -19.45 -4.03 8.76
N ALA A 82 -18.99 -3.14 9.65
CA ALA A 82 -17.57 -2.85 9.80
C ALA A 82 -16.77 -4.07 10.29
N ASN A 83 -17.33 -4.85 11.22
CA ASN A 83 -16.72 -6.11 11.69
C ASN A 83 -16.59 -7.11 10.54
N THR A 84 -17.67 -7.38 9.81
CA THR A 84 -17.66 -8.32 8.67
C THR A 84 -16.70 -7.86 7.57
N ALA A 85 -16.77 -6.61 7.15
CA ALA A 85 -15.93 -6.08 6.09
C ALA A 85 -14.43 -6.14 6.44
N MET A 86 -14.07 -5.74 7.65
CA MET A 86 -12.68 -5.78 8.10
C MET A 86 -12.15 -7.20 8.29
N ARG A 87 -13.02 -8.14 8.71
CA ARG A 87 -12.70 -9.54 8.73
C ARG A 87 -12.45 -10.07 7.32
N ASP A 88 -13.37 -9.83 6.40
CA ASP A 88 -13.28 -10.34 5.03
C ASP A 88 -12.01 -9.83 4.32
N VAL A 89 -11.66 -8.55 4.40
CA VAL A 89 -10.42 -8.03 3.78
C VAL A 89 -9.14 -8.54 4.43
N SER A 90 -9.20 -9.08 5.64
CA SER A 90 -8.03 -9.65 6.32
C SER A 90 -7.71 -11.06 5.81
N PHE A 91 -8.71 -11.79 5.32
CA PHE A 91 -8.59 -13.20 4.94
C PHE A 91 -8.88 -13.46 3.46
N LEU A 92 -9.69 -12.64 2.80
CA LEU A 92 -10.16 -12.83 1.44
C LEU A 92 -9.69 -11.69 0.52
N LEU A 93 -9.63 -11.96 -0.77
CA LEU A 93 -9.31 -10.98 -1.81
C LEU A 93 -10.41 -10.98 -2.89
N ARG A 94 -10.49 -9.89 -3.65
CA ARG A 94 -11.45 -9.78 -4.76
C ARG A 94 -11.22 -10.82 -5.85
N PRO A 95 -12.28 -11.40 -6.44
CA PRO A 95 -12.14 -12.33 -7.58
C PRO A 95 -11.35 -11.73 -8.75
N ALA A 96 -11.56 -10.45 -9.06
CA ALA A 96 -10.86 -9.76 -10.13
C ALA A 96 -9.34 -9.67 -9.87
N HIS A 97 -8.92 -9.39 -8.62
CA HIS A 97 -7.52 -9.42 -8.23
C HIS A 97 -6.92 -10.82 -8.36
N GLN A 98 -7.61 -11.87 -7.88
CA GLN A 98 -7.14 -13.25 -8.00
C GLN A 98 -6.94 -13.68 -9.46
N LYS A 99 -7.84 -13.26 -10.35
CA LYS A 99 -7.69 -13.48 -11.80
C LYS A 99 -6.46 -12.79 -12.39
N GLN A 100 -6.15 -11.56 -11.95
CA GLN A 100 -4.93 -10.85 -12.37
C GLN A 100 -3.67 -11.59 -11.89
N VAL A 101 -3.66 -12.07 -10.65
CA VAL A 101 -2.53 -12.89 -10.14
C VAL A 101 -2.39 -14.17 -10.97
N ALA A 102 -3.47 -14.88 -11.22
CA ALA A 102 -3.47 -16.12 -12.01
C ALA A 102 -3.01 -15.92 -13.47
N SER A 103 -3.33 -14.77 -14.07
CA SER A 103 -2.92 -14.48 -15.45
C SER A 103 -1.39 -14.44 -15.63
N VAL A 104 -0.64 -14.13 -14.58
CA VAL A 104 0.84 -14.16 -14.60
C VAL A 104 1.35 -15.57 -14.90
N LEU A 105 0.68 -16.61 -14.39
CA LEU A 105 1.09 -18.01 -14.59
C LEU A 105 0.98 -18.45 -16.06
N ALA A 106 0.02 -17.88 -16.79
CA ALA A 106 -0.24 -18.18 -18.19
C ALA A 106 0.53 -17.29 -19.18
N ASP A 107 1.16 -16.22 -18.71
CA ASP A 107 1.91 -15.29 -19.57
C ASP A 107 3.25 -15.90 -19.99
N PRO A 108 3.50 -16.13 -21.32
CA PRO A 108 4.78 -16.65 -21.81
C PRO A 108 5.95 -15.66 -21.60
N GLU A 109 5.69 -14.36 -21.44
CA GLU A 109 6.70 -13.34 -21.20
C GLU A 109 7.04 -13.16 -19.69
N ALA A 110 6.24 -13.77 -18.80
CA ALA A 110 6.52 -13.76 -17.37
C ALA A 110 7.78 -14.58 -17.07
N THR A 111 8.66 -13.99 -16.25
CA THR A 111 9.84 -14.72 -15.76
C THR A 111 9.44 -15.83 -14.78
N GLU A 112 10.33 -16.80 -14.57
CA GLU A 112 10.13 -17.84 -13.56
C GLU A 112 9.94 -17.23 -12.15
N ASN A 113 10.59 -16.10 -11.86
CA ASN A 113 10.41 -15.40 -10.59
C ASN A 113 9.03 -14.72 -10.51
N ASP A 114 8.52 -14.11 -11.60
CA ASP A 114 7.15 -13.56 -11.62
C ASP A 114 6.12 -14.68 -11.36
N LYS A 115 6.25 -15.82 -12.05
CA LYS A 115 5.37 -16.99 -11.87
C LYS A 115 5.45 -17.58 -10.48
N TYR A 116 6.66 -17.70 -9.93
CA TYR A 116 6.87 -18.20 -8.57
C TYR A 116 6.19 -17.33 -7.53
N VAL A 117 6.34 -16.00 -7.62
CA VAL A 117 5.66 -15.06 -6.71
C VAL A 117 4.14 -15.16 -6.88
N ALA A 118 3.63 -15.18 -8.12
CA ALA A 118 2.20 -15.29 -8.38
C ALA A 118 1.59 -16.58 -7.81
N LEU A 119 2.24 -17.73 -8.03
CA LEU A 119 1.81 -19.02 -7.48
C LEU A 119 1.80 -19.00 -5.94
N THR A 120 2.85 -18.43 -5.34
CA THR A 120 2.94 -18.31 -3.88
C THR A 120 1.82 -17.42 -3.33
N MET A 121 1.46 -16.33 -4.02
CA MET A 121 0.33 -15.46 -3.63
C MET A 121 -1.00 -16.21 -3.68
N LEU A 122 -1.26 -17.01 -4.74
CA LEU A 122 -2.49 -17.80 -4.85
C LEU A 122 -2.58 -18.90 -3.77
N ARG A 123 -1.48 -19.60 -3.51
CA ARG A 123 -1.40 -20.59 -2.42
C ARG A 123 -1.62 -19.96 -1.05
N ASN A 124 -1.06 -18.76 -0.84
CA ASN A 124 -1.28 -18.01 0.39
C ASN A 124 -2.74 -17.56 0.55
N ALA A 125 -3.39 -17.15 -0.55
CA ALA A 125 -4.81 -16.83 -0.54
C ALA A 125 -5.67 -18.03 -0.15
N GLU A 126 -5.34 -19.24 -0.65
CA GLU A 126 -6.04 -20.48 -0.30
C GLU A 126 -5.87 -20.84 1.19
N VAL A 127 -4.69 -20.60 1.77
CA VAL A 127 -4.46 -20.75 3.22
C VAL A 127 -5.28 -19.73 4.00
N SER A 128 -5.21 -18.47 3.60
CA SER A 128 -5.88 -17.36 4.28
C SER A 128 -7.40 -17.46 4.24
N ALA A 129 -7.97 -17.94 3.13
CA ALA A 129 -9.42 -18.08 2.95
C ALA A 129 -10.09 -19.03 3.97
N LYS A 130 -9.30 -19.81 4.71
CA LYS A 130 -9.80 -20.63 5.84
C LYS A 130 -10.21 -19.80 7.06
N GLY A 131 -9.88 -18.48 7.09
CA GLY A 131 -10.29 -17.56 8.13
C GLY A 131 -9.52 -17.71 9.45
N ILE A 132 -8.33 -18.35 9.44
CA ILE A 132 -7.51 -18.58 10.64
C ILE A 132 -6.26 -17.72 10.64
N LEU A 133 -5.49 -17.74 9.53
CA LEU A 133 -4.27 -16.97 9.33
C LEU A 133 -4.55 -15.83 8.37
N PRO A 134 -4.44 -14.55 8.77
CA PRO A 134 -4.64 -13.44 7.85
C PRO A 134 -3.62 -13.50 6.69
N PHE A 135 -4.03 -13.00 5.52
CA PHE A 135 -3.23 -13.06 4.28
C PHE A 135 -1.81 -12.51 4.47
N CYS A 136 -1.69 -11.40 5.20
CA CYS A 136 -0.42 -10.72 5.47
C CYS A 136 -0.24 -10.50 6.97
N GLN A 137 1.01 -10.55 7.47
CA GLN A 137 1.30 -10.24 8.87
C GLN A 137 1.00 -8.77 9.23
N ASP A 138 1.18 -7.86 8.28
CA ASP A 138 0.74 -6.47 8.45
C ASP A 138 -0.73 -6.39 8.10
N THR A 139 -1.60 -6.62 9.09
CA THR A 139 -3.04 -6.57 8.90
C THR A 139 -3.57 -5.15 8.67
N GLY A 140 -2.67 -4.16 8.67
CA GLY A 140 -2.91 -2.80 8.24
C GLY A 140 -3.53 -1.92 9.30
N THR A 141 -3.69 -0.65 8.94
CA THR A 141 -4.57 0.29 9.63
C THR A 141 -5.90 0.38 8.89
N ALA A 142 -6.98 0.46 9.64
CA ALA A 142 -8.32 0.57 9.07
C ALA A 142 -8.61 1.99 8.61
N THR A 143 -9.13 2.10 7.38
CA THR A 143 -9.69 3.34 6.85
C THR A 143 -11.08 3.06 6.30
N VAL A 144 -12.05 3.92 6.62
CA VAL A 144 -13.42 3.85 6.09
C VAL A 144 -13.71 5.14 5.34
N PHE A 145 -14.10 5.02 4.09
CA PHE A 145 -14.68 6.10 3.31
C PHE A 145 -16.16 5.80 3.12
N ALA A 146 -17.02 6.72 3.56
CA ALA A 146 -18.45 6.52 3.46
C ALA A 146 -19.13 7.72 2.76
N LYS A 147 -20.21 7.45 2.02
CA LYS A 147 -21.08 8.45 1.42
C LYS A 147 -22.49 8.23 1.94
N LYS A 148 -22.90 9.08 2.88
CA LYS A 148 -24.21 9.03 3.55
C LYS A 148 -25.23 9.86 2.79
N GLY A 149 -26.26 9.21 2.26
CA GLY A 149 -27.36 9.91 1.61
C GLY A 149 -28.12 10.81 2.57
N ASN A 150 -28.63 11.94 2.09
CA ASN A 150 -29.35 12.91 2.90
C ASN A 150 -30.75 12.42 3.41
N GLN A 151 -31.15 11.24 2.98
CA GLN A 151 -32.37 10.54 3.47
C GLN A 151 -31.99 9.33 4.35
N VAL A 152 -30.74 9.26 4.87
CA VAL A 152 -30.31 8.23 5.79
C VAL A 152 -30.18 8.82 7.19
N TRP A 153 -30.89 8.24 8.12
CA TRP A 153 -30.85 8.60 9.54
C TRP A 153 -30.30 7.44 10.37
N THR A 154 -29.31 7.72 11.18
CA THR A 154 -28.75 6.79 12.16
C THR A 154 -29.10 7.26 13.57
N ASN A 155 -29.42 6.33 14.45
CA ASN A 155 -29.83 6.63 15.82
C ASN A 155 -28.62 6.57 16.78
N GLY A 156 -27.49 7.15 16.39
CA GLY A 156 -26.28 7.14 17.19
C GLY A 156 -25.12 7.80 16.46
N ASP A 157 -23.93 7.63 17.02
CA ASP A 157 -22.69 8.09 16.43
C ASP A 157 -22.17 7.05 15.42
N ASP A 158 -22.14 7.44 14.15
CA ASP A 158 -21.72 6.53 13.07
C ASP A 158 -20.25 6.16 13.21
N GLU A 159 -19.40 7.10 13.63
CA GLU A 159 -17.96 6.89 13.77
C GLU A 159 -17.66 5.94 14.94
N GLU A 160 -18.38 6.11 16.08
CA GLU A 160 -18.29 5.20 17.22
C GLU A 160 -18.71 3.78 16.83
N ALA A 161 -19.84 3.63 16.15
CA ALA A 161 -20.37 2.33 15.73
C ALA A 161 -19.44 1.60 14.76
N LEU A 162 -18.88 2.30 13.76
CA LEU A 162 -17.90 1.76 12.83
C LEU A 162 -16.58 1.39 13.54
N SER A 163 -16.12 2.25 14.46
CA SER A 163 -14.91 1.99 15.26
C SER A 163 -15.08 0.75 16.14
N LEU A 164 -16.26 0.54 16.74
CA LEU A 164 -16.55 -0.65 17.53
C LEU A 164 -16.50 -1.93 16.69
N GLY A 165 -16.99 -1.90 15.44
CA GLY A 165 -16.89 -3.02 14.50
C GLY A 165 -15.43 -3.36 14.16
N ILE A 166 -14.62 -2.34 13.87
CA ILE A 166 -13.18 -2.47 13.61
C ILE A 166 -12.46 -3.03 14.86
N TYR A 167 -12.75 -2.46 16.04
CA TYR A 167 -12.20 -2.96 17.32
C TYR A 167 -12.45 -4.45 17.50
N LYS A 168 -13.70 -4.89 17.35
CA LYS A 168 -14.09 -6.30 17.48
C LYS A 168 -13.27 -7.19 16.57
N THR A 169 -13.14 -6.81 15.29
CA THR A 169 -12.34 -7.59 14.33
C THR A 169 -10.90 -7.77 14.79
N TYR A 170 -10.22 -6.69 15.19
CA TYR A 170 -8.81 -6.79 15.58
C TYR A 170 -8.60 -7.50 16.90
N VAL A 171 -9.56 -7.47 17.82
CA VAL A 171 -9.45 -8.12 19.13
C VAL A 171 -9.83 -9.60 19.05
N GLU A 172 -10.89 -9.94 18.33
CA GLU A 172 -11.45 -11.29 18.25
C GLU A 172 -10.70 -12.19 17.25
N GLU A 173 -10.22 -11.63 16.14
CA GLU A 173 -9.48 -12.36 15.11
C GLU A 173 -7.96 -12.38 15.39
N ASN A 174 -7.23 -13.26 14.68
CA ASN A 174 -5.78 -13.40 14.83
C ASN A 174 -5.00 -12.30 14.08
N LEU A 175 -5.41 -11.04 14.25
CA LEU A 175 -4.82 -9.88 13.59
C LEU A 175 -3.73 -9.22 14.43
N ARG A 176 -2.83 -8.51 13.78
CA ARG A 176 -1.75 -7.78 14.43
C ARG A 176 -2.18 -6.35 14.78
N TYR A 177 -1.88 -5.89 16.00
CA TYR A 177 -2.04 -4.49 16.35
C TYR A 177 -0.86 -3.69 15.84
N SER A 178 -1.05 -2.95 14.74
CA SER A 178 0.00 -2.16 14.09
C SER A 178 -0.12 -0.66 14.38
N GLN A 179 -1.18 -0.24 15.10
CA GLN A 179 -1.44 1.16 15.39
C GLN A 179 -0.70 1.57 16.67
N THR A 180 0.15 2.60 16.57
CA THR A 180 0.75 3.30 17.70
C THR A 180 0.01 4.58 17.99
N ILE A 181 -0.10 4.94 19.26
CA ILE A 181 -0.73 6.17 19.71
C ILE A 181 0.29 7.06 20.42
N PRO A 182 0.35 8.36 20.11
CA PRO A 182 1.25 9.29 20.78
C PRO A 182 0.75 9.57 22.22
N LEU A 183 1.67 9.52 23.17
CA LEU A 183 1.43 9.97 24.54
C LEU A 183 1.85 11.43 24.71
N ASP A 184 2.88 11.83 23.97
CA ASP A 184 3.36 13.19 23.79
C ASP A 184 4.06 13.27 22.41
N MET A 185 4.83 14.33 22.14
CA MET A 185 5.51 14.53 20.85
C MET A 185 6.54 13.43 20.53
N TYR A 186 7.11 12.78 21.52
CA TYR A 186 8.24 11.85 21.37
C TYR A 186 7.94 10.43 21.86
N ASN A 187 6.95 10.27 22.74
CA ASN A 187 6.61 9.00 23.35
C ASN A 187 5.36 8.41 22.74
N GLU A 188 5.44 7.15 22.36
CA GLU A 188 4.35 6.37 21.77
C GLU A 188 4.14 5.07 22.51
N LYS A 189 2.93 4.51 22.39
CA LYS A 189 2.65 3.11 22.77
C LYS A 189 1.79 2.43 21.72
N ASN A 190 1.85 1.11 21.64
CA ASN A 190 0.90 0.34 20.82
C ASN A 190 -0.52 0.51 21.38
N SER A 191 -1.51 0.68 20.51
CA SER A 191 -2.90 0.88 20.92
C SER A 191 -3.54 -0.34 21.59
N GLY A 192 -3.01 -1.55 21.35
CA GLY A 192 -3.54 -2.81 21.87
C GLY A 192 -4.87 -3.26 21.26
N CYS A 193 -5.38 -2.51 20.27
CA CYS A 193 -6.66 -2.83 19.60
C CYS A 193 -6.74 -2.34 18.15
N ASN A 194 -5.67 -1.78 17.63
CA ASN A 194 -5.54 -1.18 16.30
C ASN A 194 -6.43 0.05 16.03
N LEU A 195 -6.98 0.68 17.06
CA LEU A 195 -7.61 2.00 16.98
C LEU A 195 -6.60 3.11 17.33
N PRO A 196 -6.84 4.38 16.93
CA PRO A 196 -7.99 4.85 16.17
C PRO A 196 -7.94 4.45 14.69
N ALA A 197 -9.10 4.32 14.05
CA ALA A 197 -9.24 4.20 12.62
C ALA A 197 -9.42 5.58 11.97
N GLN A 198 -9.11 5.70 10.68
CA GLN A 198 -9.54 6.86 9.90
C GLN A 198 -10.93 6.60 9.36
N ILE A 199 -11.90 7.44 9.70
CA ILE A 199 -13.29 7.33 9.21
C ILE A 199 -13.71 8.67 8.61
N ASP A 200 -14.00 8.67 7.30
CA ASP A 200 -14.42 9.84 6.53
C ASP A 200 -15.85 9.63 6.03
N ILE A 201 -16.82 10.36 6.59
CA ILE A 201 -18.21 10.30 6.17
C ILE A 201 -18.56 11.55 5.37
N MET A 202 -18.89 11.37 4.10
CA MET A 202 -19.26 12.45 3.17
C MET A 202 -20.76 12.47 2.93
N ALA A 203 -21.33 13.66 2.80
CA ALA A 203 -22.73 13.83 2.41
C ALA A 203 -22.96 13.34 0.97
N GLY A 204 -24.10 12.68 0.76
CA GLY A 204 -24.60 12.23 -0.53
C GLY A 204 -26.07 12.56 -0.72
N HIS A 205 -26.63 12.18 -1.86
CA HIS A 205 -28.06 12.29 -2.15
C HIS A 205 -28.75 10.94 -2.02
N GLY A 206 -30.05 10.97 -1.71
CA GLY A 206 -30.93 9.80 -1.66
C GLY A 206 -30.83 9.01 -0.36
N SER A 207 -31.30 7.78 -0.40
CA SER A 207 -31.51 6.89 0.75
C SER A 207 -30.52 5.72 0.81
N GLU A 208 -29.37 5.85 0.16
CA GLU A 208 -28.29 4.84 0.27
C GLU A 208 -27.16 5.36 1.15
N TYR A 209 -26.53 4.43 1.89
CA TYR A 209 -25.31 4.65 2.64
C TYR A 209 -24.23 3.71 2.08
N LYS A 210 -23.22 4.26 1.41
CA LYS A 210 -22.17 3.50 0.72
C LYS A 210 -20.86 3.58 1.47
N PHE A 211 -20.11 2.49 1.46
CA PHE A 211 -18.85 2.35 2.19
C PHE A 211 -17.76 1.73 1.34
N LEU A 212 -16.54 2.18 1.57
CA LEU A 212 -15.32 1.49 1.20
C LEU A 212 -14.49 1.29 2.46
N PHE A 213 -14.24 0.04 2.82
CA PHE A 213 -13.32 -0.34 3.89
C PHE A 213 -11.97 -0.70 3.29
N VAL A 214 -10.90 -0.22 3.90
CA VAL A 214 -9.52 -0.42 3.45
C VAL A 214 -8.65 -0.82 4.62
N ALA A 215 -7.91 -1.93 4.50
CA ALA A 215 -6.85 -2.32 5.41
C ALA A 215 -5.49 -2.14 4.70
N LYS A 216 -4.85 -0.97 4.91
CA LYS A 216 -3.60 -0.63 4.22
C LYS A 216 -2.41 -0.78 5.18
N GLY A 217 -1.47 -1.68 4.84
CA GLY A 217 -0.24 -1.89 5.60
C GLY A 217 0.76 -0.74 5.48
N GLY A 218 1.68 -0.63 6.42
CA GLY A 218 2.70 0.43 6.48
C GLY A 218 3.56 0.52 5.22
N GLY A 219 3.86 -0.61 4.57
CA GLY A 219 4.59 -0.63 3.30
C GLY A 219 3.89 0.18 2.21
N SER A 220 2.60 -0.03 2.00
CA SER A 220 1.80 0.71 1.03
C SER A 220 1.60 2.17 1.44
N GLN A 221 1.40 2.45 2.74
CA GLN A 221 1.25 3.81 3.24
C GLN A 221 2.50 4.64 2.99
N ASN A 222 3.69 4.08 3.23
CA ASN A 222 4.98 4.72 2.97
C ASN A 222 5.27 4.95 1.47
N LYS A 223 4.40 4.49 0.58
CA LYS A 223 4.49 4.71 -0.88
C LYS A 223 3.36 5.61 -1.39
N THR A 224 2.85 6.47 -0.53
CA THR A 224 1.95 7.56 -0.90
C THR A 224 2.72 8.87 -0.86
N TYR A 225 2.75 9.57 -1.99
CA TYR A 225 3.52 10.81 -2.18
C TYR A 225 2.64 11.91 -2.77
N LEU A 226 2.92 13.14 -2.37
CA LEU A 226 2.38 14.35 -2.98
C LEU A 226 3.53 15.20 -3.50
N TYR A 227 3.50 15.53 -4.78
CA TYR A 227 4.44 16.41 -5.46
C TYR A 227 3.73 17.71 -5.83
N GLN A 228 4.37 18.84 -5.56
CA GLN A 228 3.84 20.15 -5.95
C GLN A 228 4.53 20.58 -7.24
N GLU A 229 3.81 20.47 -8.34
CA GLU A 229 4.29 20.78 -9.68
C GLU A 229 3.62 22.05 -10.23
N THR A 230 3.97 22.41 -11.44
CA THR A 230 3.40 23.55 -12.16
C THR A 230 2.72 23.10 -13.47
N LYS A 231 2.02 24.03 -14.13
CA LYS A 231 1.45 23.78 -15.46
C LYS A 231 2.50 23.28 -16.49
N ALA A 232 3.78 23.57 -16.29
CA ALA A 232 4.85 23.12 -17.19
C ALA A 232 4.93 21.60 -17.31
N LEU A 233 4.47 20.86 -16.28
CA LEU A 233 4.39 19.41 -16.32
C LEU A 233 3.31 18.88 -17.29
N LEU A 234 2.28 19.68 -17.60
CA LEU A 234 1.11 19.25 -18.37
C LEU A 234 1.37 19.30 -19.88
N ASN A 235 2.33 18.54 -20.33
CA ASN A 235 2.59 18.17 -21.73
C ASN A 235 3.02 16.69 -21.77
N PRO A 236 2.82 15.97 -22.89
CA PRO A 236 3.03 14.53 -22.96
C PRO A 236 4.43 14.10 -22.52
N GLU A 237 5.47 14.73 -23.04
CA GLU A 237 6.87 14.35 -22.80
C GLU A 237 7.25 14.50 -21.30
N SER A 238 6.99 15.68 -20.73
CA SER A 238 7.35 15.97 -19.32
C SER A 238 6.55 15.12 -18.36
N LEU A 239 5.25 14.92 -18.62
CA LEU A 239 4.38 14.16 -17.75
C LEU A 239 4.75 12.67 -17.76
N GLU A 240 4.89 12.05 -18.91
CA GLU A 240 5.29 10.64 -19.04
C GLU A 240 6.63 10.38 -18.35
N LYS A 241 7.63 11.21 -18.60
CA LYS A 241 8.94 11.10 -17.93
C LYS A 241 8.83 11.19 -16.42
N PHE A 242 8.07 12.15 -15.91
CA PHE A 242 7.85 12.34 -14.48
C PHE A 242 7.17 11.11 -13.86
N LEU A 243 6.09 10.61 -14.46
CA LEU A 243 5.36 9.45 -13.93
C LEU A 243 6.26 8.20 -13.90
N ILE A 244 7.05 7.95 -14.94
CA ILE A 244 8.00 6.82 -15.01
C ILE A 244 9.06 6.95 -13.91
N GLU A 245 9.65 8.15 -13.74
CA GLU A 245 10.64 8.40 -12.68
C GLU A 245 10.08 8.11 -11.29
N LYS A 246 8.89 8.63 -10.99
CA LYS A 246 8.26 8.44 -9.68
C LYS A 246 7.85 6.98 -9.46
N MET A 247 7.31 6.33 -10.47
CA MET A 247 6.96 4.91 -10.42
C MET A 247 8.18 4.02 -10.16
N THR A 248 9.31 4.28 -10.84
CA THR A 248 10.56 3.56 -10.64
C THR A 248 11.08 3.70 -9.20
N SER A 249 10.90 4.88 -8.58
CA SER A 249 11.31 5.15 -7.20
C SER A 249 10.53 4.37 -6.12
N LEU A 250 9.42 3.74 -6.47
CA LEU A 250 8.65 2.89 -5.55
C LEU A 250 9.50 1.72 -5.02
N GLY A 251 10.33 1.12 -5.87
CA GLY A 251 11.10 -0.07 -5.52
C GLY A 251 10.20 -1.25 -5.10
N THR A 252 10.78 -2.25 -4.45
CA THR A 252 10.07 -3.51 -4.13
C THR A 252 9.63 -3.63 -2.66
N ALA A 253 9.92 -2.64 -1.83
CA ALA A 253 9.70 -2.71 -0.38
C ALA A 253 8.25 -2.84 0.07
N ALA A 254 7.29 -2.39 -0.74
CA ALA A 254 5.85 -2.50 -0.47
C ALA A 254 5.17 -3.71 -1.12
N CYS A 255 5.92 -4.72 -1.54
CA CYS A 255 5.46 -5.99 -2.12
C CYS A 255 4.69 -5.82 -3.45
N PRO A 256 5.40 -5.56 -4.59
CA PRO A 256 4.79 -5.70 -5.90
C PRO A 256 4.40 -7.16 -6.21
N PRO A 257 3.56 -7.44 -7.22
CA PRO A 257 3.02 -6.47 -8.18
C PRO A 257 2.03 -5.48 -7.56
N TYR A 258 2.14 -4.21 -7.97
CA TYR A 258 1.31 -3.14 -7.42
C TYR A 258 0.05 -2.88 -8.24
N HIS A 259 -0.99 -2.33 -7.58
CA HIS A 259 -1.98 -1.47 -8.21
C HIS A 259 -1.50 -0.03 -7.99
N ILE A 260 -0.98 0.61 -9.04
CA ILE A 260 -0.43 1.96 -8.97
C ILE A 260 -1.53 2.96 -9.31
N ALA A 261 -1.60 4.05 -8.58
CA ALA A 261 -2.48 5.16 -8.91
C ALA A 261 -1.71 6.47 -8.96
N PHE A 262 -2.04 7.30 -9.94
CA PHE A 262 -1.64 8.70 -10.01
C PHE A 262 -2.88 9.58 -10.07
N VAL A 263 -2.80 10.73 -9.42
CA VAL A 263 -3.81 11.78 -9.51
C VAL A 263 -3.12 13.07 -9.90
N ILE A 264 -3.56 13.68 -10.99
CA ILE A 264 -2.98 14.89 -11.55
C ILE A 264 -3.97 16.03 -11.39
N GLY A 265 -3.62 17.04 -10.60
CA GLY A 265 -4.50 18.12 -10.21
C GLY A 265 -5.18 17.86 -8.87
N GLY A 266 -6.08 18.73 -8.51
CA GLY A 266 -6.82 18.82 -7.27
C GLY A 266 -7.04 20.28 -6.92
N THR A 267 -8.20 20.62 -6.38
CA THR A 267 -8.48 21.98 -5.89
C THR A 267 -7.75 22.28 -4.58
N SER A 268 -7.31 21.21 -3.89
CA SER A 268 -6.48 21.26 -2.68
C SER A 268 -5.54 20.05 -2.63
N ALA A 269 -4.50 20.12 -1.80
CA ALA A 269 -3.54 19.04 -1.63
C ALA A 269 -4.18 17.77 -1.03
N ASP A 270 -5.06 17.94 -0.03
CA ASP A 270 -5.79 16.84 0.62
C ASP A 270 -6.75 16.13 -0.35
N GLN A 271 -7.45 16.86 -1.22
CA GLN A 271 -8.26 16.26 -2.27
C GLN A 271 -7.42 15.35 -3.17
N THR A 272 -6.23 15.79 -3.58
CA THR A 272 -5.33 15.01 -4.43
C THR A 272 -4.87 13.72 -3.74
N VAL A 273 -4.46 13.80 -2.48
CA VAL A 273 -4.01 12.65 -1.68
C VAL A 273 -5.18 11.70 -1.36
N LYS A 274 -6.34 12.23 -1.00
CA LYS A 274 -7.54 11.41 -0.78
C LYS A 274 -7.95 10.65 -2.05
N THR A 275 -7.95 11.35 -3.19
CA THR A 275 -8.31 10.74 -4.48
C THR A 275 -7.33 9.63 -4.87
N VAL A 276 -6.01 9.80 -4.67
CA VAL A 276 -5.06 8.74 -5.02
C VAL A 276 -5.20 7.51 -4.13
N LYS A 277 -5.53 7.67 -2.84
CA LYS A 277 -5.84 6.54 -1.96
C LYS A 277 -7.05 5.75 -2.49
N LEU A 278 -8.12 6.43 -2.86
CA LEU A 278 -9.33 5.82 -3.44
C LEU A 278 -9.05 5.19 -4.81
N ALA A 279 -8.31 5.86 -5.70
CA ALA A 279 -7.94 5.32 -7.00
C ALA A 279 -7.11 4.03 -6.87
N SER A 280 -6.20 3.96 -5.88
CA SER A 280 -5.38 2.77 -5.64
C SER A 280 -6.18 1.54 -5.18
N THR A 281 -7.46 1.71 -4.81
CA THR A 281 -8.40 0.65 -4.43
C THR A 281 -9.41 0.32 -5.52
N LYS A 282 -9.23 0.87 -6.72
CA LYS A 282 -10.15 0.73 -7.87
C LYS A 282 -11.50 1.43 -7.68
N TYR A 283 -11.66 2.23 -6.62
CA TYR A 283 -12.92 2.91 -6.30
C TYR A 283 -13.41 3.82 -7.43
N TYR A 284 -12.50 4.40 -8.22
CA TYR A 284 -12.80 5.31 -9.31
C TYR A 284 -12.78 4.67 -10.71
N ASP A 285 -12.90 3.33 -10.81
CA ASP A 285 -12.82 2.65 -12.11
C ASP A 285 -13.97 3.00 -13.07
N GLU A 286 -15.10 3.42 -12.54
CA GLU A 286 -16.28 3.83 -13.33
C GLU A 286 -16.34 5.37 -13.58
N LEU A 287 -15.26 6.12 -13.37
CA LEU A 287 -15.19 7.52 -13.81
C LEU A 287 -15.25 7.63 -15.34
N PRO A 288 -15.72 8.76 -15.89
CA PRO A 288 -15.59 9.07 -17.31
C PRO A 288 -14.14 8.99 -17.79
N THR A 289 -13.95 8.81 -19.09
CA THR A 289 -12.62 8.76 -19.72
C THR A 289 -12.22 10.07 -20.39
N VAL A 290 -13.08 11.07 -20.33
CA VAL A 290 -12.84 12.43 -20.86
C VAL A 290 -13.35 13.48 -19.86
N GLY A 291 -12.69 14.63 -19.85
CA GLY A 291 -13.15 15.80 -19.11
C GLY A 291 -14.33 16.50 -19.79
N ASN A 292 -14.92 17.47 -19.11
CA ASN A 292 -15.94 18.38 -19.66
C ASN A 292 -15.67 19.83 -19.23
N GLU A 293 -16.45 20.75 -19.76
CA GLU A 293 -16.33 22.18 -19.43
C GLU A 293 -16.71 22.55 -17.98
N TRP A 294 -17.37 21.63 -17.27
CA TRP A 294 -17.86 21.83 -15.91
C TRP A 294 -16.94 21.25 -14.82
N GLY A 295 -15.82 20.64 -15.22
CA GLY A 295 -14.76 20.22 -14.32
C GLY A 295 -14.94 18.83 -13.69
N GLN A 296 -15.59 17.89 -14.38
CA GLN A 296 -15.62 16.50 -13.92
C GLN A 296 -14.23 15.86 -13.88
N ALA A 297 -13.99 15.00 -12.90
CA ALA A 297 -12.85 14.10 -12.91
C ALA A 297 -12.97 13.05 -14.01
N PHE A 298 -11.83 12.61 -14.54
CA PHE A 298 -11.81 11.55 -15.56
C PHE A 298 -10.54 10.69 -15.44
N ARG A 299 -10.59 9.49 -16.00
CA ARG A 299 -9.44 8.60 -16.18
C ARG A 299 -8.87 8.73 -17.59
N ASP A 300 -7.55 8.73 -17.70
CA ASP A 300 -6.86 8.71 -18.99
C ASP A 300 -6.39 7.27 -19.30
N LEU A 301 -7.24 6.51 -19.96
CA LEU A 301 -6.98 5.08 -20.26
C LEU A 301 -5.79 4.87 -21.19
N GLU A 302 -5.50 5.82 -22.11
CA GLU A 302 -4.36 5.72 -22.99
C GLU A 302 -3.05 5.87 -22.19
N LEU A 303 -2.99 6.88 -21.31
CA LEU A 303 -1.83 7.11 -20.46
C LEU A 303 -1.68 5.98 -19.42
N GLU A 304 -2.78 5.42 -18.89
CA GLU A 304 -2.75 4.24 -18.02
C GLU A 304 -2.06 3.05 -18.70
N ALA A 305 -2.42 2.77 -19.97
CA ALA A 305 -1.82 1.68 -20.75
C ALA A 305 -0.32 1.91 -21.02
N LYS A 306 0.06 3.15 -21.36
CA LYS A 306 1.47 3.53 -21.53
C LYS A 306 2.28 3.36 -20.26
N MET A 307 1.73 3.79 -19.12
CA MET A 307 2.42 3.66 -17.82
C MET A 307 2.50 2.21 -17.34
N LEU A 308 1.50 1.38 -17.63
CA LEU A 308 1.58 -0.05 -17.35
C LEU A 308 2.69 -0.71 -18.16
N LYS A 309 2.80 -0.39 -19.45
CA LYS A 309 3.91 -0.87 -20.29
C LYS A 309 5.26 -0.42 -19.75
N ALA A 310 5.39 0.85 -19.37
CA ALA A 310 6.62 1.37 -18.75
C ALA A 310 6.94 0.64 -17.44
N ALA A 311 5.94 0.34 -16.60
CA ALA A 311 6.11 -0.45 -15.37
C ALA A 311 6.68 -1.84 -15.65
N GLN A 312 6.20 -2.49 -16.70
CA GLN A 312 6.68 -3.81 -17.15
C GLN A 312 8.14 -3.75 -17.64
N GLU A 313 8.55 -2.63 -18.23
CA GLU A 313 9.90 -2.42 -18.77
C GLU A 313 10.95 -2.05 -17.69
N ILE A 314 10.54 -1.61 -16.50
CA ILE A 314 11.46 -1.28 -15.39
C ILE A 314 12.37 -2.47 -15.03
N GLY A 315 11.86 -3.70 -15.11
CA GLY A 315 12.61 -4.93 -14.85
C GLY A 315 12.67 -5.35 -13.38
N LEU A 316 12.06 -4.60 -12.45
CA LEU A 316 11.96 -4.96 -11.03
C LEU A 316 11.05 -6.17 -10.80
N GLY A 317 10.05 -6.36 -11.66
CA GLY A 317 9.13 -7.48 -11.62
C GLY A 317 8.38 -7.67 -10.31
N ALA A 318 7.92 -8.88 -10.10
CA ALA A 318 7.25 -9.29 -8.86
C ALA A 318 8.27 -9.54 -7.73
N GLN A 319 8.99 -8.50 -7.28
CA GLN A 319 9.98 -8.46 -6.19
C GLN A 319 11.39 -8.97 -6.52
N PHE A 320 11.55 -9.93 -7.43
CA PHE A 320 12.83 -10.56 -7.73
C PHE A 320 13.19 -10.50 -9.23
N GLY A 321 12.98 -9.35 -9.84
CA GLY A 321 13.19 -9.13 -11.27
C GLY A 321 12.06 -9.71 -12.11
N GLY A 322 11.86 -9.18 -13.32
CA GLY A 322 10.85 -9.65 -14.25
C GLY A 322 9.96 -8.52 -14.79
N LYS A 323 8.82 -8.91 -15.34
CA LYS A 323 7.85 -8.05 -16.01
C LYS A 323 6.82 -7.44 -15.04
N TYR A 324 6.37 -8.21 -14.06
CA TYR A 324 5.20 -7.88 -13.24
C TYR A 324 5.52 -6.98 -12.04
N PHE A 325 5.97 -5.75 -12.31
CA PHE A 325 6.11 -4.72 -11.28
C PHE A 325 4.75 -4.16 -10.83
N ALA A 326 3.79 -4.08 -11.76
CA ALA A 326 2.42 -3.69 -11.48
C ALA A 326 1.43 -4.59 -12.22
N TYR A 327 0.26 -4.81 -11.61
CA TYR A 327 -0.89 -5.43 -12.27
C TYR A 327 -1.63 -4.43 -13.15
N ASP A 328 -1.71 -3.18 -12.71
CA ASP A 328 -2.38 -2.10 -13.42
C ASP A 328 -1.91 -0.74 -12.91
N VAL A 329 -2.18 0.29 -13.72
CA VAL A 329 -1.94 1.70 -13.39
C VAL A 329 -3.24 2.47 -13.62
N ARG A 330 -3.60 3.35 -12.70
CA ARG A 330 -4.74 4.26 -12.79
C ARG A 330 -4.27 5.69 -12.79
N ILE A 331 -4.82 6.50 -13.69
CA ILE A 331 -4.48 7.91 -13.81
C ILE A 331 -5.76 8.74 -13.82
N VAL A 332 -5.99 9.46 -12.72
CA VAL A 332 -7.15 10.34 -12.55
C VAL A 332 -6.73 11.79 -12.74
N ARG A 333 -7.46 12.52 -13.57
CA ARG A 333 -7.28 13.94 -13.81
C ARG A 333 -8.37 14.74 -13.09
N LEU A 334 -7.96 15.73 -12.30
CA LEU A 334 -8.84 16.62 -11.54
C LEU A 334 -8.71 18.08 -12.00
N PRO A 335 -9.73 18.91 -11.80
CA PRO A 335 -9.59 20.37 -11.81
C PRO A 335 -8.49 20.81 -10.85
N ARG A 336 -7.88 21.95 -11.09
CA ARG A 336 -6.80 22.48 -10.23
C ARG A 336 -6.84 23.99 -10.12
N HIS A 337 -6.21 24.55 -9.10
CA HIS A 337 -5.91 25.96 -9.07
C HIS A 337 -4.91 26.33 -10.18
N GLY A 338 -5.12 27.45 -10.85
CA GLY A 338 -4.30 27.85 -12.01
C GLY A 338 -2.79 27.95 -11.72
N ALA A 339 -2.41 28.32 -10.51
CA ALA A 339 -1.03 28.49 -10.06
C ALA A 339 -0.38 27.21 -9.49
N SER A 340 -1.11 26.10 -9.33
CA SER A 340 -0.59 24.85 -8.79
C SER A 340 -0.94 23.66 -9.68
N CYS A 341 -0.14 22.61 -9.63
CA CYS A 341 -0.43 21.33 -10.25
C CYS A 341 0.02 20.20 -9.31
N PRO A 342 -0.73 19.93 -8.23
CA PRO A 342 -0.39 18.82 -7.36
C PRO A 342 -0.49 17.50 -8.14
N VAL A 343 0.46 16.61 -7.89
CA VAL A 343 0.45 15.23 -8.42
C VAL A 343 0.64 14.29 -7.24
N ALA A 344 -0.30 13.38 -7.04
CA ALA A 344 -0.14 12.34 -6.05
C ALA A 344 0.12 10.99 -6.70
N MET A 345 0.94 10.18 -6.06
CA MET A 345 1.18 8.78 -6.39
C MET A 345 0.88 7.92 -5.17
N GLY A 346 0.19 6.82 -5.35
CA GLY A 346 -0.09 5.86 -4.29
C GLY A 346 -0.20 4.43 -4.83
N VAL A 347 -0.09 3.46 -3.94
CA VAL A 347 -0.17 2.05 -4.33
C VAL A 347 -1.10 1.26 -3.41
N SER A 348 -1.72 0.22 -3.96
CA SER A 348 -2.11 -0.98 -3.24
C SER A 348 -1.09 -2.07 -3.53
N CYS A 349 -0.65 -2.79 -2.50
CA CYS A 349 0.32 -3.88 -2.69
C CYS A 349 -0.37 -5.15 -3.19
N SER A 350 0.41 -6.20 -3.42
CA SER A 350 -0.09 -7.51 -3.86
C SER A 350 -1.17 -8.14 -2.95
N ALA A 351 -1.39 -7.60 -1.75
CA ALA A 351 -2.48 -8.03 -0.87
C ALA A 351 -3.83 -7.38 -1.18
N ASP A 352 -3.85 -6.21 -1.82
CA ASP A 352 -5.05 -5.46 -2.30
C ASP A 352 -6.31 -5.53 -1.41
N ARG A 353 -6.14 -5.19 -0.12
CA ARG A 353 -7.17 -5.39 0.93
C ARG A 353 -8.13 -4.21 1.00
N ASN A 354 -9.20 -4.28 0.26
CA ASN A 354 -10.29 -3.32 0.30
C ASN A 354 -11.60 -3.99 -0.13
N ILE A 355 -12.74 -3.51 0.41
CA ILE A 355 -14.06 -4.09 0.22
C ILE A 355 -15.12 -3.00 0.24
N LEU A 356 -16.12 -3.14 -0.62
CA LEU A 356 -17.29 -2.27 -0.66
C LEU A 356 -18.42 -2.78 0.22
N GLY A 357 -19.19 -1.85 0.76
CA GLY A 357 -20.43 -2.14 1.45
C GLY A 357 -21.50 -1.09 1.11
N LYS A 358 -22.76 -1.45 1.26
CA LYS A 358 -23.86 -0.51 1.13
C LYS A 358 -25.03 -0.89 2.04
N ILE A 359 -25.77 0.13 2.45
CA ILE A 359 -27.04 -0.03 3.18
C ILE A 359 -28.11 0.68 2.38
N ASN A 360 -29.21 -0.01 2.16
CA ASN A 360 -30.41 0.50 1.55
C ASN A 360 -31.65 -0.06 2.27
N LYS A 361 -32.85 0.22 1.80
CA LYS A 361 -34.08 -0.25 2.43
C LYS A 361 -34.27 -1.76 2.47
N GLU A 362 -33.52 -2.48 1.64
CA GLU A 362 -33.57 -3.95 1.56
C GLU A 362 -32.62 -4.62 2.56
N GLY A 363 -31.65 -3.87 3.12
CA GLY A 363 -30.73 -4.36 4.12
C GLY A 363 -29.32 -3.82 4.01
N ILE A 364 -28.42 -4.50 4.70
CA ILE A 364 -26.97 -4.28 4.75
C ILE A 364 -26.30 -5.28 3.82
N TRP A 365 -25.50 -4.77 2.88
CA TRP A 365 -24.86 -5.55 1.83
C TRP A 365 -23.35 -5.38 1.89
N VAL A 366 -22.63 -6.45 1.68
CA VAL A 366 -21.16 -6.47 1.62
C VAL A 366 -20.72 -7.08 0.29
N GLU A 367 -19.64 -6.56 -0.30
CA GLU A 367 -19.04 -7.07 -1.53
C GLU A 367 -18.67 -8.55 -1.37
N LYS A 368 -18.97 -9.36 -2.39
CA LYS A 368 -18.65 -10.78 -2.38
C LYS A 368 -17.18 -11.01 -2.74
N MET A 369 -16.40 -11.41 -1.76
CA MET A 369 -15.00 -11.75 -1.92
C MET A 369 -14.82 -13.21 -2.36
N GLU A 370 -13.62 -13.54 -2.83
CA GLU A 370 -13.28 -14.91 -3.29
C GLU A 370 -13.00 -15.84 -2.10
N SER A 371 -13.89 -16.80 -1.90
CA SER A 371 -13.78 -17.80 -0.83
C SER A 371 -13.06 -19.09 -1.25
N ASN A 372 -12.85 -19.32 -2.56
CA ASN A 372 -12.17 -20.48 -3.11
C ASN A 372 -11.02 -20.10 -4.06
N PRO A 373 -9.98 -19.39 -3.57
CA PRO A 373 -8.89 -18.94 -4.44
C PRO A 373 -8.08 -20.09 -5.04
N GLY A 374 -8.13 -21.29 -4.47
CA GLY A 374 -7.50 -22.49 -5.04
C GLY A 374 -7.98 -22.82 -6.45
N GLN A 375 -9.19 -22.41 -6.87
CA GLN A 375 -9.68 -22.60 -8.24
C GLN A 375 -8.81 -21.95 -9.31
N TYR A 376 -8.03 -20.91 -8.95
CA TYR A 376 -7.15 -20.19 -9.87
C TYR A 376 -5.77 -20.82 -10.02
N ILE A 377 -5.45 -21.86 -9.22
CA ILE A 377 -4.17 -22.57 -9.31
C ILE A 377 -4.31 -23.67 -10.36
N PRO A 378 -3.53 -23.65 -11.46
CA PRO A 378 -3.52 -24.72 -12.44
C PRO A 378 -3.25 -26.08 -11.80
N ALA A 379 -3.93 -27.12 -12.27
CA ALA A 379 -3.88 -28.46 -11.67
C ALA A 379 -2.45 -29.03 -11.61
N GLU A 380 -1.67 -28.79 -12.66
CA GLU A 380 -0.26 -29.20 -12.79
C GLU A 380 0.66 -28.51 -11.77
N LEU A 381 0.29 -27.30 -11.30
CA LEU A 381 1.09 -26.53 -10.33
C LEU A 381 0.67 -26.78 -8.87
N ARG A 382 -0.44 -27.48 -8.62
CA ARG A 382 -0.94 -27.71 -7.25
C ARG A 382 0.06 -28.44 -6.36
N ASN A 383 0.74 -29.44 -6.91
CA ASN A 383 1.70 -30.28 -6.18
C ASN A 383 3.15 -29.97 -6.53
N GLN A 384 3.41 -28.91 -7.30
CA GLN A 384 4.76 -28.50 -7.62
C GLN A 384 5.47 -28.01 -6.35
N GLY A 385 6.60 -28.62 -6.01
CA GLY A 385 7.48 -28.16 -4.94
C GLY A 385 8.15 -26.82 -5.27
N GLU A 386 9.01 -26.35 -4.37
CA GLU A 386 9.68 -25.04 -4.54
C GLU A 386 10.78 -25.00 -5.62
N GLY A 387 10.95 -26.08 -6.40
CA GLY A 387 11.95 -26.18 -7.49
C GLY A 387 13.38 -26.37 -6.95
N ASP A 388 14.38 -26.06 -7.79
CA ASP A 388 15.81 -26.28 -7.50
C ASP A 388 16.37 -25.19 -6.54
N ALA A 389 15.91 -25.18 -5.28
CA ALA A 389 16.45 -24.30 -4.25
C ALA A 389 17.64 -24.95 -3.54
N VAL A 390 18.71 -24.17 -3.30
CA VAL A 390 19.85 -24.64 -2.53
C VAL A 390 19.48 -24.75 -1.06
N ARG A 391 19.59 -25.95 -0.49
CA ARG A 391 19.29 -26.20 0.92
C ARG A 391 20.42 -25.66 1.80
N ILE A 392 20.08 -24.84 2.78
CA ILE A 392 20.99 -24.27 3.77
C ILE A 392 20.58 -24.74 5.16
N ASP A 393 21.51 -25.38 5.88
CA ASP A 393 21.35 -25.77 7.29
C ASP A 393 21.84 -24.60 8.18
N LEU A 394 20.89 -23.94 8.86
CA LEU A 394 21.15 -22.78 9.71
C LEU A 394 21.57 -23.15 11.15
N ASP A 395 21.56 -24.41 11.51
CA ASP A 395 22.00 -24.89 12.82
C ASP A 395 23.51 -25.22 12.83
N GLN A 396 24.21 -25.04 11.69
CA GLN A 396 25.65 -25.07 11.61
C GLN A 396 26.28 -23.79 12.20
N PRO A 397 27.57 -23.82 12.60
CA PRO A 397 28.30 -22.61 12.99
C PRO A 397 28.22 -21.53 11.89
N MET A 398 28.04 -20.25 12.26
CA MET A 398 27.88 -19.15 11.31
C MET A 398 28.96 -19.12 10.24
N ALA A 399 30.21 -19.38 10.62
CA ALA A 399 31.34 -19.43 9.67
C ALA A 399 31.16 -20.50 8.59
N GLU A 400 30.57 -21.64 8.91
CA GLU A 400 30.33 -22.71 7.91
C GLU A 400 29.14 -22.34 7.00
N ILE A 401 28.09 -21.71 7.54
CA ILE A 401 26.97 -21.21 6.73
C ILE A 401 27.47 -20.17 5.71
N LEU A 402 28.28 -19.22 6.15
CA LEU A 402 28.88 -18.20 5.26
C LEU A 402 29.76 -18.81 4.16
N LYS A 403 30.56 -19.85 4.47
CA LYS A 403 31.35 -20.60 3.47
C LYS A 403 30.48 -21.29 2.42
N VAL A 404 29.30 -21.73 2.77
CA VAL A 404 28.36 -22.30 1.79
C VAL A 404 27.77 -21.17 0.94
N LEU A 405 27.26 -20.11 1.55
CA LEU A 405 26.59 -19.00 0.84
C LEU A 405 27.51 -18.29 -0.16
N THR A 406 28.81 -18.10 0.15
CA THR A 406 29.77 -17.43 -0.75
C THR A 406 30.02 -18.18 -2.07
N GLN A 407 29.59 -19.46 -2.16
CA GLN A 407 29.69 -20.25 -3.39
C GLN A 407 28.62 -19.91 -4.43
N TYR A 408 27.55 -19.22 -4.01
CA TYR A 408 26.38 -18.95 -4.84
C TYR A 408 26.27 -17.46 -5.19
N PRO A 409 25.92 -17.11 -6.43
CA PRO A 409 25.74 -15.72 -6.84
C PRO A 409 24.43 -15.14 -6.29
N VAL A 410 24.29 -13.81 -6.37
CA VAL A 410 22.99 -13.14 -6.17
C VAL A 410 21.93 -13.72 -7.11
N ALA A 411 20.65 -13.63 -6.73
CA ALA A 411 19.49 -14.27 -7.34
C ALA A 411 19.37 -15.79 -7.10
N THR A 412 20.32 -16.45 -6.45
CA THR A 412 20.18 -17.88 -6.11
C THR A 412 19.02 -18.08 -5.13
N ARG A 413 18.16 -19.04 -5.45
CA ARG A 413 17.05 -19.47 -4.57
C ARG A 413 17.57 -20.40 -3.48
N LEU A 414 17.11 -20.16 -2.25
CA LEU A 414 17.52 -20.90 -1.07
C LEU A 414 16.31 -21.53 -0.38
N SER A 415 16.52 -22.70 0.21
CA SER A 415 15.62 -23.36 1.17
C SER A 415 16.31 -23.38 2.54
N LEU A 416 15.89 -22.50 3.45
CA LEU A 416 16.51 -22.34 4.76
C LEU A 416 15.89 -23.32 5.76
N ASN A 417 16.76 -24.01 6.54
CA ASN A 417 16.34 -24.98 7.53
C ASN A 417 17.13 -24.76 8.83
N GLY A 418 16.43 -24.66 9.97
CA GLY A 418 17.04 -24.43 11.29
C GLY A 418 16.58 -23.16 11.97
N THR A 419 17.44 -22.60 12.81
CA THR A 419 17.14 -21.49 13.71
C THR A 419 17.31 -20.13 13.05
N ILE A 420 16.30 -19.25 13.20
CA ILE A 420 16.36 -17.83 12.83
C ILE A 420 15.93 -16.98 14.02
N VAL A 421 16.66 -15.91 14.31
CA VAL A 421 16.25 -14.86 15.23
C VAL A 421 15.38 -13.85 14.48
N VAL A 422 14.31 -13.39 15.12
CA VAL A 422 13.38 -12.40 14.53
C VAL A 422 13.42 -11.13 15.38
N GLY A 423 13.65 -9.98 14.72
CA GLY A 423 13.66 -8.68 15.38
C GLY A 423 13.61 -7.57 14.34
N ARG A 424 12.97 -6.46 14.67
CA ARG A 424 12.82 -5.34 13.74
C ARG A 424 13.08 -3.99 14.45
N ASP A 425 12.39 -2.94 14.10
CA ASP A 425 12.72 -1.55 14.44
C ASP A 425 13.09 -1.31 15.92
N ILE A 426 12.16 -1.58 16.86
CA ILE A 426 12.40 -1.31 18.28
C ILE A 426 13.43 -2.29 18.85
N ALA A 427 13.41 -3.54 18.40
CA ALA A 427 14.42 -4.53 18.78
C ALA A 427 15.84 -4.06 18.41
N HIS A 428 16.03 -3.54 17.17
CA HIS A 428 17.33 -3.00 16.74
C HIS A 428 17.75 -1.79 17.57
N ALA A 429 16.83 -0.88 17.90
CA ALA A 429 17.12 0.25 18.76
C ALA A 429 17.57 -0.20 20.16
N LYS A 430 16.87 -1.17 20.78
CA LYS A 430 17.24 -1.75 22.07
C LYS A 430 18.60 -2.44 22.05
N LEU A 431 18.89 -3.19 20.99
CA LEU A 431 20.19 -3.82 20.80
C LEU A 431 21.30 -2.78 20.69
N LYS A 432 21.06 -1.69 19.98
CA LYS A 432 22.04 -0.60 19.88
C LYS A 432 22.26 0.09 21.22
N GLU A 433 21.20 0.37 21.99
CA GLU A 433 21.30 0.92 23.38
C GLU A 433 22.22 0.04 24.25
N ARG A 434 22.07 -1.30 24.19
CA ARG A 434 22.91 -2.25 24.95
C ARG A 434 24.37 -2.23 24.50
N ILE A 435 24.61 -2.16 23.17
CA ILE A 435 25.96 -2.07 22.63
C ILE A 435 26.62 -0.76 23.09
N ASP A 436 25.89 0.36 23.02
CA ASP A 436 26.38 1.67 23.47
C ASP A 436 26.68 1.70 24.97
N ALA A 437 25.94 0.92 25.77
CA ALA A 437 26.17 0.73 27.20
C ALA A 437 27.34 -0.22 27.53
N GLY A 438 27.99 -0.81 26.50
CA GLY A 438 29.14 -1.71 26.69
C GLY A 438 28.79 -3.17 26.96
N GLU A 439 27.53 -3.59 26.85
CA GLU A 439 27.10 -4.99 27.03
C GLU A 439 27.49 -5.90 25.85
N GLY A 440 27.86 -5.31 24.71
CA GLY A 440 28.29 -6.02 23.52
C GLY A 440 27.16 -6.65 22.71
N MET A 441 27.51 -7.39 21.67
CA MET A 441 26.58 -8.09 20.77
C MET A 441 26.08 -9.38 21.41
N PRO A 442 24.75 -9.63 21.51
CA PRO A 442 24.20 -10.88 22.03
C PRO A 442 24.63 -12.11 21.20
N ASN A 443 24.86 -13.24 21.87
CA ASN A 443 25.30 -14.47 21.20
C ASN A 443 24.30 -15.00 20.18
N TYR A 444 23.01 -14.85 20.42
CA TYR A 444 22.00 -15.33 19.49
C TYR A 444 22.08 -14.58 18.14
N LEU A 445 22.52 -13.31 18.09
CA LEU A 445 22.76 -12.58 16.84
C LEU A 445 24.08 -12.91 16.17
N ARG A 446 25.06 -13.45 16.92
CA ARG A 446 26.31 -13.96 16.37
C ARG A 446 26.12 -15.35 15.76
N ASN A 447 25.28 -16.15 16.36
CA ASN A 447 25.15 -17.57 16.03
C ASN A 447 24.06 -17.85 14.98
N HIS A 448 23.07 -16.97 14.81
CA HIS A 448 21.94 -17.21 13.93
C HIS A 448 21.65 -16.02 12.99
N PRO A 449 21.09 -16.29 11.80
CA PRO A 449 20.55 -15.24 10.94
C PRO A 449 19.47 -14.43 11.66
N ILE A 450 19.33 -13.16 11.28
CA ILE A 450 18.24 -12.31 11.74
C ILE A 450 17.21 -12.08 10.63
N SER A 451 15.95 -12.34 10.93
CA SER A 451 14.81 -11.99 10.06
C SER A 451 14.11 -10.74 10.56
N TYR A 452 13.94 -9.77 9.69
CA TYR A 452 13.17 -8.56 10.00
C TYR A 452 11.69 -8.85 9.80
N ALA A 453 11.01 -9.20 10.87
CA ALA A 453 9.62 -9.58 10.88
C ALA A 453 8.95 -9.22 12.22
N GLY A 454 7.63 -9.30 12.24
CA GLY A 454 6.83 -9.18 13.46
C GLY A 454 5.52 -9.93 13.25
N PRO A 455 5.25 -11.01 14.00
CA PRO A 455 4.12 -11.90 13.78
C PRO A 455 2.78 -11.22 14.07
N ALA A 456 1.74 -11.70 13.41
CA ALA A 456 0.36 -11.52 13.86
C ALA A 456 0.11 -12.43 15.09
N LYS A 457 -1.06 -12.32 15.74
CA LYS A 457 -1.39 -13.19 16.87
C LYS A 457 -1.32 -14.66 16.46
N THR A 458 -0.81 -15.49 17.34
CA THR A 458 -0.74 -16.94 17.12
C THR A 458 -2.11 -17.57 17.38
N PRO A 459 -2.72 -18.22 16.37
CA PRO A 459 -3.96 -18.98 16.58
C PRO A 459 -3.73 -20.21 17.49
N GLU A 460 -4.77 -20.62 18.19
CA GLU A 460 -4.72 -21.85 18.98
C GLU A 460 -4.35 -23.07 18.11
N GLY A 461 -3.45 -23.89 18.59
CA GLY A 461 -2.99 -25.09 17.90
C GLY A 461 -1.99 -24.86 16.76
N LEU A 462 -1.61 -23.62 16.45
CA LEU A 462 -0.57 -23.31 15.48
C LEU A 462 0.74 -22.86 16.15
N ALA A 463 1.84 -23.08 15.48
CA ALA A 463 3.15 -22.66 15.96
C ALA A 463 3.32 -21.14 15.98
N CYS A 464 2.74 -20.44 15.00
CA CYS A 464 2.93 -19.02 14.81
C CYS A 464 1.71 -18.40 14.11
N GLY A 465 1.44 -17.13 14.37
CA GLY A 465 0.54 -16.31 13.54
C GLY A 465 1.17 -15.96 12.20
N SER A 466 0.41 -15.40 11.27
CA SER A 466 0.94 -14.97 9.96
C SER A 466 2.19 -14.13 10.17
N MET A 467 3.30 -14.55 9.56
CA MET A 467 4.59 -13.88 9.67
C MET A 467 5.35 -13.92 8.35
N GLY A 468 5.66 -12.75 7.82
CA GLY A 468 6.47 -12.56 6.63
C GLY A 468 7.45 -11.41 6.83
N PRO A 469 8.32 -11.16 5.83
CA PRO A 469 9.38 -10.17 5.96
C PRO A 469 8.82 -8.74 5.99
N THR A 470 9.44 -7.87 6.81
CA THR A 470 9.20 -6.42 6.78
C THR A 470 10.21 -5.70 5.88
N THR A 471 9.98 -4.41 5.62
CA THR A 471 10.87 -3.57 4.80
C THR A 471 12.25 -3.45 5.43
N ALA A 472 13.28 -3.89 4.70
CA ALA A 472 14.65 -3.98 5.18
C ALA A 472 15.30 -2.61 5.43
N GLY A 473 15.06 -1.62 4.57
CA GLY A 473 15.75 -0.32 4.59
C GLY A 473 15.64 0.46 5.88
N ARG A 474 14.65 0.16 6.74
CA ARG A 474 14.51 0.80 8.05
C ARG A 474 15.63 0.42 9.04
N MET A 475 16.26 -0.72 8.86
CA MET A 475 17.35 -1.22 9.69
C MET A 475 18.73 -0.98 9.09
N ASP A 476 18.84 -0.28 7.95
CA ASP A 476 20.11 -0.08 7.24
C ASP A 476 21.19 0.58 8.12
N SER A 477 20.80 1.54 8.96
CA SER A 477 21.72 2.28 9.82
C SER A 477 22.41 1.42 10.91
N TYR A 478 21.89 0.25 11.24
CA TYR A 478 22.45 -0.63 12.25
C TYR A 478 23.47 -1.65 11.68
N VAL A 479 23.43 -1.89 10.35
CA VAL A 479 24.11 -3.04 9.75
C VAL A 479 25.63 -2.98 9.90
N ASP A 480 26.27 -1.85 9.61
CA ASP A 480 27.73 -1.70 9.71
C ASP A 480 28.21 -1.97 11.15
N LEU A 481 27.53 -1.38 12.15
CA LEU A 481 27.85 -1.59 13.55
C LEU A 481 27.65 -3.07 13.95
N PHE A 482 26.52 -3.68 13.61
CA PHE A 482 26.21 -5.03 14.05
C PHE A 482 27.15 -6.06 13.41
N GLN A 483 27.41 -5.93 12.11
CA GLN A 483 28.36 -6.82 11.41
C GLN A 483 29.81 -6.63 11.90
N SER A 484 30.23 -5.40 12.25
CA SER A 484 31.55 -5.15 12.83
C SER A 484 31.79 -5.89 14.16
N LEU A 485 30.71 -6.21 14.87
CA LEU A 485 30.72 -6.97 16.12
C LEU A 485 30.44 -8.48 15.93
N GLY A 486 30.37 -8.94 14.67
CA GLY A 486 30.10 -10.31 14.30
C GLY A 486 28.64 -10.75 14.45
N GLY A 487 27.70 -9.80 14.61
CA GLY A 487 26.27 -10.08 14.65
C GLY A 487 25.57 -9.76 13.32
N SER A 488 24.36 -10.27 13.12
CA SER A 488 23.56 -10.03 11.92
C SER A 488 24.29 -10.29 10.60
N MET A 489 25.18 -11.29 10.58
CA MET A 489 25.96 -11.64 9.40
C MET A 489 25.08 -12.10 8.23
N ILE A 490 23.92 -12.66 8.52
CA ILE A 490 22.90 -13.02 7.55
C ILE A 490 21.59 -12.33 7.94
N MET A 491 21.11 -11.45 7.09
CA MET A 491 19.87 -10.69 7.28
C MET A 491 18.82 -11.18 6.30
N LEU A 492 17.58 -11.40 6.75
CA LEU A 492 16.46 -11.85 5.95
C LEU A 492 15.31 -10.84 6.04
N ALA A 493 14.91 -10.24 4.91
CA ALA A 493 13.84 -9.25 4.87
C ALA A 493 13.29 -9.08 3.45
N LYS A 494 12.59 -7.97 3.15
CA LYS A 494 12.12 -7.63 1.80
C LYS A 494 12.56 -6.25 1.36
N GLY A 495 12.64 -6.09 0.04
CA GLY A 495 12.96 -4.81 -0.61
C GLY A 495 14.45 -4.57 -0.80
N ASN A 496 14.75 -3.54 -1.56
CA ASN A 496 16.10 -3.09 -1.82
C ASN A 496 16.72 -2.40 -0.59
N ARG A 497 18.04 -2.44 -0.49
CA ARG A 497 18.84 -1.83 0.59
C ARG A 497 19.65 -0.64 0.08
N SER A 498 20.13 0.19 1.01
CA SER A 498 21.08 1.28 0.71
C SER A 498 22.48 0.74 0.37
N GLN A 499 23.34 1.59 -0.25
CA GLN A 499 24.72 1.27 -0.55
C GLN A 499 25.52 0.86 0.69
N GLN A 500 25.27 1.50 1.81
CA GLN A 500 25.91 1.22 3.09
C GLN A 500 25.80 -0.25 3.50
N VAL A 501 24.67 -0.91 3.21
CA VAL A 501 24.49 -2.34 3.51
C VAL A 501 25.33 -3.22 2.58
N THR A 502 25.37 -2.89 1.28
CA THR A 502 26.22 -3.57 0.32
C THR A 502 27.69 -3.47 0.72
N ASP A 503 28.12 -2.28 1.15
CA ASP A 503 29.50 -2.04 1.59
C ASP A 503 29.83 -2.80 2.89
N ALA A 504 28.91 -2.84 3.84
CA ALA A 504 29.08 -3.60 5.09
C ALA A 504 29.16 -5.12 4.81
N CYS A 505 28.28 -5.67 3.98
CA CYS A 505 28.34 -7.07 3.58
C CYS A 505 29.69 -7.41 2.94
N LYS A 506 30.18 -6.57 2.03
CA LYS A 506 31.51 -6.74 1.43
C LYS A 506 32.64 -6.66 2.45
N LYS A 507 32.57 -5.73 3.37
CA LYS A 507 33.62 -5.45 4.37
C LYS A 507 33.75 -6.55 5.41
N TYR A 508 32.62 -7.10 5.85
CA TYR A 508 32.57 -8.04 6.97
C TYR A 508 32.22 -9.47 6.56
N GLY A 509 31.96 -9.73 5.28
CA GLY A 509 31.59 -11.06 4.77
C GLY A 509 30.14 -11.45 5.05
N GLY A 510 29.24 -10.47 5.15
CA GLY A 510 27.83 -10.70 5.43
C GLY A 510 26.97 -10.89 4.18
N PHE A 511 25.69 -11.26 4.40
CA PHE A 511 24.72 -11.49 3.34
C PHE A 511 23.38 -10.81 3.67
N TYR A 512 22.72 -10.31 2.63
CA TYR A 512 21.31 -9.95 2.70
C TYR A 512 20.50 -10.91 1.83
N LEU A 513 19.56 -11.61 2.47
CA LEU A 513 18.63 -12.53 1.84
C LEU A 513 17.24 -11.87 1.73
N GLY A 514 16.59 -12.05 0.58
CA GLY A 514 15.22 -11.62 0.38
C GLY A 514 14.24 -12.75 0.57
N SER A 515 13.10 -12.48 1.20
CA SER A 515 11.95 -13.37 1.19
C SER A 515 10.75 -12.67 0.56
N ILE A 516 9.79 -13.44 0.02
CA ILE A 516 8.61 -12.87 -0.66
C ILE A 516 7.78 -12.10 0.36
N GLY A 517 7.54 -10.82 0.06
CA GLY A 517 6.61 -10.00 0.84
C GLY A 517 5.17 -10.20 0.38
N GLY A 518 4.26 -10.31 1.31
CA GLY A 518 2.83 -10.55 1.10
C GLY A 518 2.35 -11.89 1.66
N PRO A 519 2.88 -13.06 1.22
CA PRO A 519 2.35 -14.37 1.60
C PRO A 519 2.80 -14.81 2.99
N ALA A 520 2.20 -14.24 4.03
CA ALA A 520 2.57 -14.50 5.42
C ALA A 520 1.83 -15.71 6.04
N ALA A 521 0.64 -16.02 5.58
CA ALA A 521 -0.15 -17.14 6.08
C ALA A 521 0.50 -18.48 5.73
N ILE A 522 0.93 -18.64 4.48
CA ILE A 522 1.57 -19.88 4.02
C ILE A 522 2.92 -20.11 4.72
N LEU A 523 3.71 -19.05 4.95
CA LEU A 523 4.98 -19.18 5.68
C LEU A 523 4.74 -19.64 7.12
N ALA A 524 3.74 -19.08 7.80
CA ALA A 524 3.38 -19.50 9.15
C ALA A 524 2.88 -20.95 9.19
N GLN A 525 2.03 -21.36 8.24
CA GLN A 525 1.47 -22.70 8.21
C GLN A 525 2.50 -23.77 7.84
N ASN A 526 3.34 -23.52 6.82
CA ASN A 526 4.16 -24.56 6.19
C ASN A 526 5.61 -24.55 6.66
N ASN A 527 6.18 -23.37 6.95
CA ASN A 527 7.63 -23.24 7.11
C ASN A 527 8.06 -22.98 8.57
N ILE A 528 7.25 -22.31 9.39
CA ILE A 528 7.60 -22.01 10.77
C ILE A 528 7.06 -23.14 11.66
N LYS A 529 7.97 -23.81 12.40
CA LYS A 529 7.64 -24.99 13.22
C LYS A 529 7.51 -24.69 14.70
N SER A 530 8.21 -23.65 15.18
CA SER A 530 8.06 -23.14 16.56
C SER A 530 8.44 -21.67 16.63
N ILE A 531 7.95 -21.00 17.66
CA ILE A 531 8.31 -19.62 18.02
C ILE A 531 8.48 -19.52 19.52
N GLU A 532 9.54 -18.81 19.97
CA GLU A 532 9.87 -18.55 21.37
C GLU A 532 10.28 -17.09 21.51
N CYS A 533 9.74 -16.38 22.52
CA CYS A 533 10.20 -15.03 22.83
C CYS A 533 11.52 -15.08 23.59
N LEU A 534 12.57 -14.45 23.06
CA LEU A 534 13.88 -14.37 23.71
C LEU A 534 13.98 -13.18 24.65
N GLU A 535 13.59 -11.99 24.16
CA GLU A 535 13.72 -10.74 24.93
C GLU A 535 12.58 -9.77 24.60
N TYR A 536 12.25 -8.88 25.53
CA TYR A 536 11.30 -7.78 25.41
C TYR A 536 9.85 -8.23 25.08
N PRO A 537 9.28 -9.20 25.83
CA PRO A 537 7.92 -9.70 25.54
C PRO A 537 6.85 -8.59 25.60
N GLU A 538 7.08 -7.52 26.36
CA GLU A 538 6.20 -6.36 26.45
C GLU A 538 6.07 -5.58 25.14
N LEU A 539 7.03 -5.74 24.22
CA LEU A 539 7.00 -5.10 22.92
C LEU A 539 6.12 -5.85 21.89
N GLY A 540 5.59 -7.02 22.26
CA GLY A 540 4.70 -7.81 21.40
C GLY A 540 5.35 -8.14 20.04
N MET A 541 4.78 -7.63 18.94
CA MET A 541 5.34 -7.87 17.60
C MET A 541 6.74 -7.27 17.36
N GLU A 542 7.21 -6.39 18.23
CA GLU A 542 8.55 -5.78 18.19
C GLU A 542 9.55 -6.48 19.16
N ALA A 543 9.11 -7.51 19.86
CA ALA A 543 9.96 -8.34 20.70
C ALA A 543 11.03 -9.08 19.86
N ILE A 544 12.04 -9.63 20.53
CA ILE A 544 13.01 -10.51 19.90
C ILE A 544 12.52 -11.94 20.05
N TRP A 545 12.33 -12.61 18.92
CA TRP A 545 11.86 -13.98 18.85
C TRP A 545 12.93 -14.91 18.29
N LYS A 546 12.80 -16.18 18.61
CA LYS A 546 13.53 -17.29 17.97
C LYS A 546 12.51 -18.20 17.30
N ILE A 547 12.74 -18.55 16.04
CA ILE A 547 11.89 -19.45 15.27
C ILE A 547 12.71 -20.62 14.75
N GLN A 548 12.07 -21.79 14.64
CA GLN A 548 12.57 -22.93 13.87
C GLN A 548 11.83 -22.99 12.54
N VAL A 549 12.60 -23.09 11.47
CA VAL A 549 12.06 -23.14 10.12
C VAL A 549 12.48 -24.40 9.38
N VAL A 550 11.59 -24.83 8.46
CA VAL A 550 11.85 -25.91 7.50
C VAL A 550 11.45 -25.44 6.13
N ASP A 551 12.35 -25.62 5.16
CA ASP A 551 12.17 -25.25 3.77
C ASP A 551 11.68 -23.80 3.58
N PHE A 552 12.22 -22.87 4.39
CA PHE A 552 11.84 -21.47 4.34
C PHE A 552 12.47 -20.80 3.10
N PRO A 553 11.64 -20.23 2.19
CA PRO A 553 12.13 -19.72 0.91
C PRO A 553 12.84 -18.38 1.06
N ALA A 554 14.01 -18.27 0.43
CA ALA A 554 14.81 -17.05 0.39
C ALA A 554 15.58 -16.91 -0.93
N PHE A 555 16.14 -15.72 -1.17
CA PHE A 555 17.00 -15.40 -2.32
C PHE A 555 18.22 -14.64 -1.83
N ILE A 556 19.39 -14.88 -2.40
CA ILE A 556 20.57 -14.03 -2.15
C ILE A 556 20.37 -12.71 -2.89
N LEU A 557 20.25 -11.60 -2.17
CA LEU A 557 20.07 -10.27 -2.75
C LEU A 557 21.33 -9.39 -2.65
N VAL A 558 22.11 -9.51 -1.57
CA VAL A 558 23.45 -8.91 -1.46
C VAL A 558 24.39 -9.97 -0.91
N ASP A 559 25.54 -10.14 -1.56
CA ASP A 559 26.56 -11.10 -1.16
C ASP A 559 27.77 -10.45 -0.47
N ASP A 560 28.66 -11.30 0.03
CA ASP A 560 29.93 -10.95 0.70
C ASP A 560 30.98 -10.32 -0.24
N LYS A 561 30.72 -10.31 -1.55
CA LYS A 561 31.58 -9.71 -2.57
C LYS A 561 31.15 -8.28 -2.93
N GLY A 562 29.99 -7.86 -2.41
CA GLY A 562 29.37 -6.56 -2.69
C GLY A 562 28.55 -6.56 -3.96
N ASN A 563 28.12 -7.71 -4.45
CA ASN A 563 27.14 -7.78 -5.51
C ASN A 563 25.74 -7.50 -4.93
N ASP A 564 24.98 -6.66 -5.62
CA ASP A 564 23.61 -6.28 -5.25
C ASP A 564 22.68 -6.61 -6.41
N PHE A 565 21.76 -7.52 -6.17
CA PHE A 565 20.78 -7.99 -7.15
C PHE A 565 20.03 -6.85 -7.82
N PHE A 566 19.51 -5.89 -7.05
CA PHE A 566 18.71 -4.79 -7.60
C PHE A 566 19.53 -3.84 -8.47
N LYS A 567 20.83 -3.68 -8.19
CA LYS A 567 21.74 -2.86 -9.02
C LYS A 567 22.16 -3.56 -10.31
N GLN A 568 22.08 -4.88 -10.34
CA GLN A 568 22.39 -5.66 -11.54
C GLN A 568 21.17 -5.81 -12.47
N LEU A 569 19.97 -5.48 -12.00
CA LEU A 569 18.78 -5.51 -12.84
C LEU A 569 18.88 -4.48 -13.96
N LYS A 570 18.67 -4.96 -15.19
CA LYS A 570 18.57 -4.11 -16.37
C LYS A 570 17.11 -3.97 -16.77
N PRO A 571 16.67 -2.82 -17.28
CA PRO A 571 15.38 -2.71 -17.94
C PRO A 571 15.18 -3.80 -18.98
N ILE A 572 13.96 -4.31 -19.10
CA ILE A 572 13.65 -5.43 -20.02
C ILE A 572 13.96 -5.07 -21.46
N CYS A 573 13.71 -3.81 -21.86
CA CYS A 573 14.01 -3.31 -23.21
C CYS A 573 15.50 -3.37 -23.59
N ASN A 574 16.41 -3.52 -22.61
CA ASN A 574 17.87 -3.61 -22.81
C ASN A 574 18.42 -5.04 -22.60
N ARG A 575 17.56 -6.06 -22.54
CA ARG A 575 17.92 -7.46 -22.43
C ARG A 575 17.98 -8.17 -23.79
N GLY A 576 18.49 -7.47 -24.81
CA GLY A 576 18.77 -8.02 -26.14
C GLY A 576 20.12 -8.71 -26.19
#